data_fe50058e3750117edac23161856ca87d
#
_entry.id   fe50058e3750117edac23161856ca87d
#
_cell.length_a   1.000
_cell.length_b   1.000
_cell.length_c   1.000
_cell.angle_alpha   90.00
_cell.angle_beta   90.00
_cell.angle_gamma   90.00
#
_symmetry.space_group_name_H-M   'P 1'
#
loop_
_entity.id
_entity.type
_entity.pdbx_description
1 polymer ?
#
loop_
_entity_poly.entity_id
_entity_poly.type
_entity_poly.pdbx_seq_one_letter_code
_entity_poly.pdbx_strand_id
1 'polypeptide(L)'
;VKNVLGKVAIQKGDDIKVSEMPEDGTFPTATTQYEKRAIAEHVPIWKSDICIQCGQCTMVCPHACIRMKAYDGSLLAKAPQGFKSCDYKGKEFEGAKFTIQVSSEDCTGCGLCVQQCPAKSKENPEIKAINMESFVEHRKQEVASWNFFFNDIPDPDVKKLNLSVPKGIVMKRPLFEFSGACAGCGETP
;
A
#
# COMPACT_ATOMS: atom_id res chain seq x y z
N VAL A 1 -1.13 21.64 -4.32
CA VAL A 1 -0.15 20.68 -4.88
C VAL A 1 0.45 21.24 -6.17
N LYS A 2 -0.35 21.50 -7.22
CA LYS A 2 0.18 21.89 -8.56
C LYS A 2 1.04 23.16 -8.55
N ASN A 3 0.65 24.19 -7.80
CA ASN A 3 1.31 25.50 -7.87
C ASN A 3 2.63 25.57 -7.11
N VAL A 4 2.79 24.82 -6.05
CA VAL A 4 4.02 24.83 -5.23
C VAL A 4 4.74 23.49 -5.39
N LEU A 5 4.21 22.39 -4.84
CA LEU A 5 4.88 21.09 -4.86
C LEU A 5 5.23 20.62 -6.29
N GLY A 6 4.33 20.81 -7.26
CA GLY A 6 4.57 20.43 -8.64
C GLY A 6 5.70 21.22 -9.29
N LYS A 7 5.82 22.53 -9.00
CA LYS A 7 6.95 23.36 -9.47
C LYS A 7 8.27 22.92 -8.83
N VAL A 8 8.26 22.65 -7.52
CA VAL A 8 9.44 22.13 -6.80
C VAL A 8 9.89 20.79 -7.35
N ALA A 9 8.97 19.86 -7.58
CA ALA A 9 9.27 18.52 -8.08
C ALA A 9 9.94 18.51 -9.47
N ILE A 10 9.64 19.50 -10.32
CA ILE A 10 10.27 19.66 -11.63
C ILE A 10 11.44 20.67 -11.62
N GLN A 11 11.99 20.98 -10.43
CA GLN A 11 13.11 21.91 -10.24
C GLN A 11 12.86 23.35 -10.72
N LYS A 12 11.59 23.80 -10.68
CA LYS A 12 11.18 25.19 -10.99
C LYS A 12 10.69 25.94 -9.76
N GLY A 13 11.33 25.70 -8.61
CA GLY A 13 11.01 26.39 -7.36
C GLY A 13 11.20 27.90 -7.45
N ASP A 14 12.18 28.36 -8.19
CA ASP A 14 12.46 29.80 -8.39
C ASP A 14 11.34 30.54 -9.15
N ASP A 15 10.48 29.81 -9.88
CA ASP A 15 9.32 30.38 -10.56
C ASP A 15 8.12 30.60 -9.61
N ILE A 16 8.24 30.23 -8.33
CA ILE A 16 7.18 30.40 -7.34
C ILE A 16 7.24 31.83 -6.81
N LYS A 17 6.13 32.57 -6.97
CA LYS A 17 6.03 33.90 -6.40
C LYS A 17 5.83 33.83 -4.89
N VAL A 18 6.34 34.80 -4.15
CA VAL A 18 6.15 34.91 -2.70
C VAL A 18 4.66 34.87 -2.33
N SER A 19 3.81 35.49 -3.15
CA SER A 19 2.34 35.49 -2.95
C SER A 19 1.65 34.11 -3.16
N GLU A 20 2.35 33.14 -3.72
CA GLU A 20 1.86 31.77 -3.87
C GLU A 20 2.20 30.88 -2.65
N MET A 21 3.07 31.38 -1.75
CA MET A 21 3.43 30.71 -0.51
C MET A 21 2.41 31.06 0.59
N PRO A 22 2.05 30.10 1.46
CA PRO A 22 1.13 30.39 2.56
C PRO A 22 1.76 31.35 3.57
N GLU A 23 1.03 32.41 3.96
CA GLU A 23 1.51 33.47 4.84
C GLU A 23 1.89 32.96 6.24
N ASP A 24 1.17 31.94 6.72
CA ASP A 24 1.37 31.30 8.02
C ASP A 24 2.34 30.12 7.98
N GLY A 25 2.92 29.81 6.83
CA GLY A 25 3.81 28.65 6.64
C GLY A 25 3.12 27.29 6.64
N THR A 26 1.79 27.24 6.66
CA THR A 26 1.02 25.99 6.70
C THR A 26 0.82 25.43 5.29
N PHE A 27 1.28 24.19 5.08
CA PHE A 27 1.09 23.47 3.81
C PHE A 27 0.08 22.34 3.96
N PRO A 28 -0.64 21.96 2.88
CA PRO A 28 -1.50 20.79 2.89
C PRO A 28 -0.73 19.52 3.27
N THR A 29 -1.34 18.68 4.10
CA THR A 29 -0.81 17.36 4.47
C THR A 29 -1.12 16.29 3.41
N ALA A 30 -0.58 15.08 3.58
CA ALA A 30 -0.82 13.93 2.69
C ALA A 30 -0.39 14.16 1.22
N THR A 31 0.54 15.08 0.97
CA THR A 31 0.96 15.44 -0.40
C THR A 31 1.93 14.44 -1.01
N THR A 32 2.62 13.60 -0.22
CA THR A 32 3.54 12.56 -0.71
C THR A 32 2.83 11.48 -1.53
N GLN A 33 1.52 11.33 -1.41
CA GLN A 33 0.75 10.45 -2.29
C GLN A 33 0.90 10.80 -3.79
N TYR A 34 1.29 12.04 -4.09
CA TYR A 34 1.53 12.53 -5.45
C TYR A 34 3.00 12.46 -5.88
N GLU A 35 3.91 12.13 -4.96
CA GLU A 35 5.35 12.05 -5.19
C GLU A 35 5.76 10.58 -5.34
N LYS A 36 5.58 10.05 -6.54
CA LYS A 36 5.86 8.64 -6.86
C LYS A 36 7.27 8.47 -7.40
N ARG A 37 8.22 8.10 -6.53
CA ARG A 37 9.65 8.00 -6.89
C ARG A 37 10.02 6.69 -7.58
N ALA A 38 9.29 5.60 -7.31
CA ALA A 38 9.47 4.31 -7.98
C ALA A 38 10.93 3.81 -7.94
N ILE A 39 11.57 3.85 -6.76
CA ILE A 39 13.00 3.58 -6.58
C ILE A 39 13.35 2.09 -6.48
N ALA A 40 12.37 1.22 -6.23
CA ALA A 40 12.61 -0.21 -6.06
C ALA A 40 12.77 -0.91 -7.42
N GLU A 41 13.82 -1.70 -7.58
CA GLU A 41 14.00 -2.59 -8.75
C GLU A 41 13.08 -3.81 -8.65
N HIS A 42 12.88 -4.31 -7.43
CA HIS A 42 12.00 -5.43 -7.12
C HIS A 42 10.97 -5.00 -6.09
N VAL A 43 9.72 -5.42 -6.31
CA VAL A 43 8.59 -5.12 -5.44
C VAL A 43 7.90 -6.40 -4.97
N PRO A 44 7.27 -6.39 -3.79
CA PRO A 44 6.58 -7.56 -3.28
C PRO A 44 5.31 -7.85 -4.07
N ILE A 45 5.22 -9.05 -4.63
CA ILE A 45 4.05 -9.55 -5.35
C ILE A 45 3.32 -10.58 -4.49
N TRP A 46 2.04 -10.35 -4.25
CA TRP A 46 1.21 -11.20 -3.42
C TRP A 46 0.61 -12.38 -4.18
N LYS A 47 0.63 -13.57 -3.57
CA LYS A 47 0.01 -14.82 -4.02
C LYS A 47 -1.14 -15.19 -3.07
N SER A 48 -2.36 -14.98 -3.51
CA SER A 48 -3.57 -15.10 -2.69
C SER A 48 -3.87 -16.53 -2.25
N ASP A 49 -3.52 -17.51 -3.05
CA ASP A 49 -3.72 -18.94 -2.84
C ASP A 49 -2.92 -19.50 -1.66
N ILE A 50 -1.70 -18.99 -1.46
CA ILE A 50 -0.80 -19.40 -0.37
C ILE A 50 -1.09 -18.63 0.92
N CYS A 51 -1.68 -17.43 0.81
CA CYS A 51 -1.79 -16.49 1.91
C CYS A 51 -2.71 -16.98 3.04
N ILE A 52 -2.20 -16.91 4.28
CA ILE A 52 -2.96 -17.22 5.52
C ILE A 52 -3.61 -15.98 6.15
N GLN A 53 -3.46 -14.80 5.56
CA GLN A 53 -4.05 -13.53 6.00
C GLN A 53 -3.62 -13.08 7.42
N CYS A 54 -2.38 -13.34 7.81
CA CYS A 54 -1.88 -12.99 9.15
C CYS A 54 -1.57 -11.49 9.33
N GLY A 55 -1.37 -10.72 8.25
CA GLY A 55 -1.08 -9.29 8.29
C GLY A 55 0.38 -8.92 8.60
N GLN A 56 1.28 -9.88 8.80
CA GLN A 56 2.67 -9.58 9.17
C GLN A 56 3.41 -8.76 8.12
N CYS A 57 3.20 -9.02 6.83
CA CYS A 57 3.82 -8.24 5.76
C CYS A 57 3.38 -6.76 5.77
N THR A 58 2.12 -6.51 6.13
CA THR A 58 1.61 -5.14 6.27
C THR A 58 2.18 -4.47 7.52
N MET A 59 2.30 -5.21 8.63
CA MET A 59 2.81 -4.69 9.90
C MET A 59 4.27 -4.26 9.84
N VAL A 60 5.11 -5.04 9.14
CA VAL A 60 6.57 -4.77 9.08
C VAL A 60 6.94 -3.77 7.99
N CYS A 61 6.01 -3.34 7.14
CA CYS A 61 6.31 -2.40 6.07
C CYS A 61 6.61 -0.99 6.64
N PRO A 62 7.86 -0.48 6.53
CA PRO A 62 8.24 0.78 7.16
C PRO A 62 7.53 2.00 6.56
N HIS A 63 7.05 1.90 5.32
CA HIS A 63 6.36 2.99 4.63
C HIS A 63 4.85 2.78 4.46
N ALA A 64 4.27 1.76 5.10
CA ALA A 64 2.86 1.39 4.98
C ALA A 64 2.38 1.26 3.53
N CYS A 65 3.28 0.93 2.61
CA CYS A 65 2.95 0.73 1.20
C CYS A 65 2.32 -0.64 0.92
N ILE A 66 2.35 -1.57 1.89
CA ILE A 66 1.61 -2.83 1.82
C ILE A 66 0.38 -2.70 2.71
N ARG A 67 -0.80 -2.87 2.14
CA ARG A 67 -2.06 -2.74 2.88
C ARG A 67 -3.01 -3.86 2.54
N MET A 68 -3.97 -4.10 3.44
CA MET A 68 -4.97 -5.12 3.25
C MET A 68 -6.36 -4.62 3.63
N LYS A 69 -7.37 -5.12 2.92
CA LYS A 69 -8.79 -4.82 3.19
C LYS A 69 -9.64 -6.07 3.07
N ALA A 70 -10.67 -6.15 3.91
CA ALA A 70 -11.84 -6.98 3.69
C ALA A 70 -12.96 -6.10 3.13
N TYR A 71 -13.67 -6.56 2.10
CA TYR A 71 -14.62 -5.75 1.35
C TYR A 71 -15.71 -6.59 0.69
N ASP A 72 -16.78 -5.95 0.24
CA ASP A 72 -17.89 -6.59 -0.46
C ASP A 72 -17.43 -7.09 -1.84
N GLY A 73 -17.69 -8.37 -2.12
CA GLY A 73 -17.29 -9.01 -3.39
C GLY A 73 -17.93 -8.40 -4.64
N SER A 74 -19.04 -7.68 -4.51
CA SER A 74 -19.68 -6.98 -5.63
C SER A 74 -18.75 -5.93 -6.29
N LEU A 75 -17.81 -5.37 -5.52
CA LEU A 75 -16.83 -4.39 -6.02
C LEU A 75 -15.87 -4.99 -7.05
N LEU A 76 -15.69 -6.32 -7.07
CA LEU A 76 -14.83 -6.99 -8.05
C LEU A 76 -15.29 -6.79 -9.50
N ALA A 77 -16.57 -6.46 -9.72
CA ALA A 77 -17.07 -6.12 -11.06
C ALA A 77 -16.37 -4.89 -11.69
N LYS A 78 -15.78 -4.02 -10.86
CA LYS A 78 -15.03 -2.82 -11.29
C LYS A 78 -13.52 -3.01 -11.22
N ALA A 79 -13.06 -4.16 -10.76
CA ALA A 79 -11.63 -4.41 -10.56
C ALA A 79 -10.88 -4.45 -11.89
N PRO A 80 -9.65 -3.93 -11.95
CA PRO A 80 -8.80 -4.07 -13.13
C PRO A 80 -8.47 -5.55 -13.39
N GLN A 81 -8.22 -5.86 -14.65
CA GLN A 81 -7.80 -7.21 -15.03
C GLN A 81 -6.57 -7.62 -14.23
N GLY A 82 -6.58 -8.84 -13.68
CA GLY A 82 -5.48 -9.36 -12.86
C GLY A 82 -5.48 -8.90 -11.39
N PHE A 83 -6.50 -8.16 -10.94
CA PHE A 83 -6.64 -7.81 -9.52
C PHE A 83 -6.78 -9.07 -8.66
N LYS A 84 -5.87 -9.22 -7.70
CA LYS A 84 -5.82 -10.42 -6.85
C LYS A 84 -6.73 -10.26 -5.64
N SER A 85 -7.56 -11.29 -5.41
CA SER A 85 -8.50 -11.35 -4.30
C SER A 85 -8.72 -12.81 -3.88
N CYS A 86 -9.11 -13.02 -2.63
CA CYS A 86 -9.54 -14.33 -2.11
C CYS A 86 -10.66 -14.13 -1.08
N ASP A 87 -11.23 -15.22 -0.57
CA ASP A 87 -12.21 -15.14 0.49
C ASP A 87 -11.57 -14.71 1.81
N TYR A 88 -12.27 -13.88 2.57
CA TYR A 88 -11.80 -13.45 3.88
C TYR A 88 -11.87 -14.62 4.88
N LYS A 89 -10.77 -14.88 5.59
CA LYS A 89 -10.66 -15.90 6.62
C LYS A 89 -10.80 -15.26 8.00
N GLY A 90 -12.03 -15.04 8.44
CA GLY A 90 -12.34 -14.47 9.75
C GLY A 90 -13.85 -14.35 9.93
N LYS A 91 -14.29 -14.17 11.18
CA LYS A 91 -15.72 -14.05 11.52
C LYS A 91 -16.22 -12.60 11.46
N GLU A 92 -15.31 -11.64 11.47
CA GLU A 92 -15.61 -10.21 11.56
C GLU A 92 -16.29 -9.66 10.29
N PHE A 93 -15.97 -10.27 9.14
CA PHE A 93 -16.50 -9.90 7.82
C PHE A 93 -16.91 -11.16 7.06
N GLU A 94 -17.93 -11.85 7.58
CA GLU A 94 -18.42 -13.10 6.96
C GLU A 94 -18.89 -12.88 5.52
N GLY A 95 -18.44 -13.73 4.59
CA GLY A 95 -18.75 -13.62 3.16
C GLY A 95 -17.99 -12.54 2.41
N ALA A 96 -17.16 -11.75 3.07
CA ALA A 96 -16.35 -10.72 2.41
C ALA A 96 -15.20 -11.30 1.58
N LYS A 97 -14.75 -10.52 0.59
CA LYS A 97 -13.49 -10.74 -0.11
C LYS A 97 -12.35 -10.05 0.64
N PHE A 98 -11.14 -10.53 0.40
CA PHE A 98 -9.91 -10.04 1.00
C PHE A 98 -8.85 -9.81 -0.06
N THR A 99 -8.09 -8.75 0.11
CA THR A 99 -6.93 -8.46 -0.74
C THR A 99 -5.78 -7.88 0.05
N ILE A 100 -4.57 -8.14 -0.42
CA ILE A 100 -3.35 -7.41 -0.04
C ILE A 100 -2.86 -6.71 -1.31
N GLN A 101 -2.64 -5.41 -1.21
CA GLN A 101 -2.14 -4.61 -2.31
C GLN A 101 -0.89 -3.83 -1.91
N VAL A 102 -0.07 -3.51 -2.89
CA VAL A 102 1.20 -2.83 -2.70
C VAL A 102 1.20 -1.53 -3.49
N SER A 103 1.48 -0.41 -2.82
CA SER A 103 1.84 0.83 -3.51
C SER A 103 3.27 0.68 -4.03
N SER A 104 3.40 0.06 -5.20
CA SER A 104 4.70 -0.36 -5.75
C SER A 104 5.63 0.82 -6.07
N GLU A 105 5.05 1.99 -6.38
CA GLU A 105 5.81 3.22 -6.64
C GLU A 105 6.30 3.91 -5.35
N ASP A 106 5.79 3.53 -4.18
CA ASP A 106 6.24 4.00 -2.86
C ASP A 106 7.13 2.96 -2.15
N CYS A 107 7.23 1.75 -2.71
CA CYS A 107 8.06 0.67 -2.17
C CYS A 107 9.56 1.00 -2.31
N THR A 108 10.33 0.69 -1.27
CA THR A 108 11.80 0.85 -1.26
C THR A 108 12.56 -0.43 -1.61
N GLY A 109 11.86 -1.55 -1.82
CA GLY A 109 12.49 -2.84 -2.15
C GLY A 109 13.22 -3.52 -0.99
N CYS A 110 12.97 -3.15 0.26
CA CYS A 110 13.73 -3.63 1.44
C CYS A 110 13.59 -5.14 1.74
N GLY A 111 12.58 -5.82 1.21
CA GLY A 111 12.38 -7.27 1.37
C GLY A 111 11.85 -7.74 2.73
N LEU A 112 11.66 -6.87 3.72
CA LEU A 112 11.21 -7.24 5.08
C LEU A 112 9.88 -8.01 5.07
N CYS A 113 8.95 -7.64 4.20
CA CYS A 113 7.65 -8.30 4.07
C CYS A 113 7.79 -9.78 3.64
N VAL A 114 8.75 -10.08 2.77
CA VAL A 114 9.06 -11.46 2.35
C VAL A 114 9.74 -12.22 3.47
N GLN A 115 10.69 -11.58 4.15
CA GLN A 115 11.40 -12.19 5.27
C GLN A 115 10.42 -12.63 6.37
N GLN A 116 9.48 -11.76 6.74
CA GLN A 116 8.50 -12.01 7.82
C GLN A 116 7.32 -12.88 7.40
N CYS A 117 7.13 -13.15 6.12
CA CYS A 117 6.01 -13.97 5.66
C CYS A 117 6.17 -15.43 6.10
N PRO A 118 5.27 -15.99 6.95
CA PRO A 118 5.35 -17.37 7.40
C PRO A 118 4.74 -18.38 6.42
N ALA A 119 3.89 -17.89 5.48
CA ALA A 119 3.16 -18.74 4.57
C ALA A 119 4.01 -19.14 3.37
N LYS A 120 4.18 -20.46 3.18
CA LYS A 120 4.98 -21.06 2.12
C LYS A 120 4.13 -22.00 1.27
N SER A 121 4.49 -22.12 -0.01
CA SER A 121 3.90 -23.13 -0.88
C SER A 121 4.24 -24.54 -0.37
N LYS A 122 3.29 -25.44 -0.50
CA LYS A 122 3.50 -26.87 -0.16
C LYS A 122 4.37 -27.57 -1.20
N GLU A 123 4.33 -27.12 -2.45
CA GLU A 123 5.08 -27.71 -3.56
C GLU A 123 6.51 -27.19 -3.62
N ASN A 124 6.71 -25.91 -3.35
CA ASN A 124 8.02 -25.29 -3.31
C ASN A 124 8.14 -24.35 -2.09
N PRO A 125 8.81 -24.78 -1.01
CA PRO A 125 8.95 -24.00 0.23
C PRO A 125 9.71 -22.68 0.09
N GLU A 126 10.42 -22.45 -1.01
CA GLU A 126 11.08 -21.17 -1.29
C GLU A 126 10.08 -20.11 -1.72
N ILE A 127 8.94 -20.53 -2.31
CA ILE A 127 7.87 -19.63 -2.71
C ILE A 127 6.98 -19.33 -1.50
N LYS A 128 6.90 -18.06 -1.13
CA LYS A 128 6.04 -17.55 -0.06
C LYS A 128 4.76 -16.94 -0.62
N ALA A 129 3.83 -16.59 0.28
CA ALA A 129 2.63 -15.84 -0.09
C ALA A 129 2.93 -14.41 -0.57
N ILE A 130 4.14 -13.92 -0.35
CA ILE A 130 4.64 -12.65 -0.90
C ILE A 130 6.11 -12.84 -1.28
N ASN A 131 6.49 -12.44 -2.51
CA ASN A 131 7.84 -12.62 -3.04
C ASN A 131 8.26 -11.34 -3.75
N MET A 132 9.59 -11.06 -3.77
CA MET A 132 10.12 -9.94 -4.54
C MET A 132 10.22 -10.35 -6.01
N GLU A 133 9.60 -9.55 -6.87
CA GLU A 133 9.60 -9.76 -8.33
C GLU A 133 9.94 -8.43 -9.03
N SER A 134 10.35 -8.48 -10.31
CA SER A 134 10.76 -7.30 -11.09
C SER A 134 9.66 -6.24 -11.13
N PHE A 135 9.98 -5.02 -10.69
CA PHE A 135 9.02 -3.92 -10.71
C PHE A 135 8.60 -3.55 -12.14
N VAL A 136 9.54 -3.55 -13.07
CA VAL A 136 9.27 -3.14 -14.47
C VAL A 136 8.21 -4.04 -15.10
N GLU A 137 8.29 -5.35 -14.85
CA GLU A 137 7.35 -6.33 -15.41
C GLU A 137 5.94 -6.20 -14.81
N HIS A 138 5.85 -5.87 -13.52
CA HIS A 138 4.59 -5.82 -12.78
C HIS A 138 4.00 -4.42 -12.63
N ARG A 139 4.75 -3.35 -12.96
CA ARG A 139 4.38 -1.96 -12.68
C ARG A 139 2.96 -1.61 -13.10
N LYS A 140 2.61 -1.86 -14.37
CA LYS A 140 1.30 -1.48 -14.91
C LYS A 140 0.15 -2.14 -14.13
N GLN A 141 0.31 -3.43 -13.81
CA GLN A 141 -0.70 -4.20 -13.10
C GLN A 141 -0.81 -3.75 -11.64
N GLU A 142 0.31 -3.63 -10.94
CA GLU A 142 0.33 -3.27 -9.52
C GLU A 142 -0.16 -1.83 -9.29
N VAL A 143 0.19 -0.88 -10.15
CA VAL A 143 -0.32 0.50 -10.07
C VAL A 143 -1.83 0.55 -10.31
N ALA A 144 -2.35 -0.18 -11.30
CA ALA A 144 -3.79 -0.25 -11.54
C ALA A 144 -4.53 -0.89 -10.36
N SER A 145 -3.99 -1.99 -9.81
CA SER A 145 -4.54 -2.68 -8.64
C SER A 145 -4.52 -1.82 -7.40
N TRP A 146 -3.42 -1.08 -7.16
CA TRP A 146 -3.33 -0.15 -6.05
C TRP A 146 -4.34 0.98 -6.16
N ASN A 147 -4.50 1.58 -7.34
CA ASN A 147 -5.46 2.66 -7.56
C ASN A 147 -6.90 2.22 -7.27
N PHE A 148 -7.28 1.04 -7.75
CA PHE A 148 -8.59 0.46 -7.43
C PHE A 148 -8.74 0.18 -5.92
N PHE A 149 -7.75 -0.42 -5.28
CA PHE A 149 -7.74 -0.68 -3.85
C PHE A 149 -7.89 0.60 -3.02
N PHE A 150 -7.19 1.66 -3.42
CA PHE A 150 -7.13 2.90 -2.67
C PHE A 150 -8.38 3.76 -2.84
N ASN A 151 -8.90 3.86 -4.07
CA ASN A 151 -9.97 4.79 -4.41
C ASN A 151 -11.37 4.15 -4.37
N ASP A 152 -11.49 2.88 -4.76
CA ASP A 152 -12.79 2.23 -4.98
C ASP A 152 -13.18 1.25 -3.87
N ILE A 153 -12.20 0.67 -3.15
CA ILE A 153 -12.49 -0.22 -2.03
C ILE A 153 -12.51 0.58 -0.72
N PRO A 154 -13.66 0.68 -0.03
CA PRO A 154 -13.75 1.39 1.23
C PRO A 154 -12.89 0.74 2.32
N ASP A 155 -12.46 1.55 3.30
CA ASP A 155 -11.78 1.03 4.47
C ASP A 155 -12.75 0.18 5.30
N PRO A 156 -12.28 -0.91 5.93
CA PRO A 156 -13.13 -1.75 6.78
C PRO A 156 -13.68 -0.97 7.97
N ASP A 157 -14.90 -1.31 8.39
CA ASP A 157 -15.49 -0.73 9.60
C ASP A 157 -14.65 -1.08 10.83
N VAL A 158 -14.02 -0.05 11.41
CA VAL A 158 -13.12 -0.18 12.57
C VAL A 158 -13.81 -0.83 13.76
N LYS A 159 -15.12 -0.63 13.94
CA LYS A 159 -15.90 -1.22 15.05
C LYS A 159 -15.99 -2.74 14.97
N LYS A 160 -15.84 -3.31 13.77
CA LYS A 160 -15.84 -4.75 13.55
C LYS A 160 -14.47 -5.38 13.66
N LEU A 161 -13.38 -4.58 13.65
CA LEU A 161 -12.02 -5.09 13.70
C LEU A 161 -11.65 -5.57 15.10
N ASN A 162 -11.07 -6.75 15.20
CA ASN A 162 -10.46 -7.21 16.44
C ASN A 162 -9.07 -6.57 16.60
N LEU A 163 -9.01 -5.48 17.34
CA LEU A 163 -7.78 -4.72 17.58
C LEU A 163 -6.82 -5.40 18.58
N SER A 164 -7.19 -6.55 19.13
CA SER A 164 -6.29 -7.34 20.01
C SER A 164 -5.34 -8.24 19.22
N VAL A 165 -5.49 -8.31 17.91
CA VAL A 165 -4.64 -9.13 17.04
C VAL A 165 -4.03 -8.29 15.91
N PRO A 166 -2.80 -8.62 15.46
CA PRO A 166 -2.09 -7.89 14.41
C PRO A 166 -2.94 -7.67 13.15
N LYS A 167 -3.62 -8.71 12.68
CA LYS A 167 -4.50 -8.66 11.50
C LYS A 167 -5.54 -7.53 11.59
N GLY A 168 -6.20 -7.37 12.73
CA GLY A 168 -7.21 -6.33 12.92
C GLY A 168 -6.60 -4.93 12.95
N ILE A 169 -5.43 -4.79 13.58
CA ILE A 169 -4.73 -3.49 13.66
C ILE A 169 -4.32 -3.01 12.27
N VAL A 170 -3.68 -3.85 11.48
CA VAL A 170 -3.12 -3.46 10.17
C VAL A 170 -4.17 -3.34 9.05
N MET A 171 -5.42 -3.72 9.31
CA MET A 171 -6.54 -3.42 8.42
C MET A 171 -7.06 -1.99 8.57
N LYS A 172 -6.68 -1.29 9.63
CA LYS A 172 -6.96 0.15 9.77
C LYS A 172 -6.11 0.94 8.79
N ARG A 173 -6.61 2.11 8.42
CA ARG A 173 -5.82 3.09 7.68
C ARG A 173 -4.65 3.57 8.56
N PRO A 174 -3.40 3.57 8.05
CA PRO A 174 -2.24 4.04 8.82
C PRO A 174 -2.38 5.51 9.23
N LEU A 175 -1.92 5.86 10.45
CA LEU A 175 -1.93 7.23 10.95
C LEU A 175 -0.97 8.14 10.17
N PHE A 176 0.19 7.60 9.80
CA PHE A 176 1.24 8.33 9.09
C PHE A 176 1.22 8.07 7.58
N GLU A 177 0.04 7.79 7.04
CA GLU A 177 -0.15 7.68 5.60
C GLU A 177 0.21 9.00 4.92
N PHE A 178 1.13 8.93 3.95
CA PHE A 178 1.60 10.09 3.21
C PHE A 178 2.09 11.23 4.13
N SER A 179 2.92 10.89 5.12
CA SER A 179 3.39 11.79 6.16
C SER A 179 4.30 12.94 5.68
N GLY A 180 4.74 12.92 4.43
CA GLY A 180 5.70 13.88 3.87
C GLY A 180 7.16 13.41 3.94
N ALA A 181 7.43 12.27 4.59
CA ALA A 181 8.75 11.64 4.54
C ALA A 181 9.05 11.11 3.15
N CYS A 182 10.30 11.24 2.70
CA CYS A 182 10.69 10.70 1.40
C CYS A 182 10.73 9.16 1.43
N ALA A 183 10.57 8.55 0.26
CA ALA A 183 10.77 7.12 0.10
C ALA A 183 12.18 6.73 0.58
N GLY A 184 12.25 5.73 1.46
CA GLY A 184 13.49 5.32 2.11
C GLY A 184 13.92 6.15 3.32
N CYS A 185 13.11 7.13 3.76
CA CYS A 185 13.38 7.90 4.97
C CYS A 185 13.22 7.03 6.22
N GLY A 186 14.24 7.00 7.08
CA GLY A 186 14.23 6.28 8.35
C GLY A 186 13.34 6.90 9.42
N GLU A 187 12.83 8.10 9.22
CA GLU A 187 11.96 8.81 10.17
C GLU A 187 10.53 8.29 10.16
N THR A 188 10.08 7.67 9.07
CA THR A 188 8.71 7.14 8.96
C THR A 188 8.45 5.95 9.91
N PRO A 189 9.34 4.98 10.05
CA PRO A 189 9.16 3.90 11.03
C PRO A 189 9.26 4.39 12.46
#